data_de91f47e5f1545d97c1f9f7c8813f3db
#
_entry.id   de91f47e5f1545d97c1f9f7c8813f3db
#
_cell.length_a   1.000
_cell.length_b   1.000
_cell.length_c   1.000
_cell.angle_alpha   90.00
_cell.angle_beta   90.00
_cell.angle_gamma   90.00
#
_symmetry.space_group_name_H-M   'P 1'
#
loop_
_entity.id
_entity.type
_entity.pdbx_description
1 polymer ?
#
loop_
_entity_poly.entity_id
_entity_poly.type
_entity_poly.pdbx_seq_one_letter_code
_entity_poly.pdbx_strand_id
1 'polypeptide(L)'
;MFFRKFFIVLLFVSFSFSLSANQKSQIITQLNNLNSLEFTFTQLINEKLEKGSCLLEFPGKLKCEYFDNKQKELIINNKRLAITQKKYNKTYHYPISKSPFLNILYKDKLLEIVKSGKLELTEQLIKLIYLSENEINVFFDRKTLDLKGWKIIDQYNNNINFSLNIISKNDAYKKGTFKTPDIN
;
A
#
# COMPACT_ATOMS: atom_id res chain seq x y z
N MET A 1 -10.72 -25.64 44.79
CA MET A 1 -9.91 -26.11 43.64
C MET A 1 -10.34 -25.50 42.30
N PHE A 2 -11.51 -24.87 42.20
CA PHE A 2 -12.03 -24.24 40.97
C PHE A 2 -11.51 -22.81 40.70
N PHE A 3 -11.18 -22.05 41.71
CA PHE A 3 -10.68 -20.66 41.58
C PHE A 3 -9.30 -20.54 40.96
N ARG A 4 -8.44 -21.54 41.09
CA ARG A 4 -7.05 -21.50 40.57
C ARG A 4 -6.96 -21.70 39.04
N LYS A 5 -7.92 -22.39 38.43
CA LYS A 5 -7.99 -22.58 36.97
C LYS A 5 -8.56 -21.37 36.23
N PHE A 6 -9.44 -20.60 36.88
CA PHE A 6 -10.02 -19.39 36.27
C PHE A 6 -8.99 -18.24 36.16
N PHE A 7 -8.10 -18.13 37.14
CA PHE A 7 -7.06 -17.09 37.13
C PHE A 7 -6.01 -17.29 36.04
N ILE A 8 -5.69 -18.55 35.69
CA ILE A 8 -4.72 -18.87 34.62
C ILE A 8 -5.27 -18.55 33.24
N VAL A 9 -6.58 -18.72 33.00
CA VAL A 9 -7.20 -18.38 31.71
C VAL A 9 -7.26 -16.86 31.50
N LEU A 10 -7.48 -16.07 32.55
CA LEU A 10 -7.49 -14.59 32.46
C LEU A 10 -6.11 -14.00 32.11
N LEU A 11 -5.04 -14.64 32.59
CA LEU A 11 -3.66 -14.20 32.31
C LEU A 11 -3.24 -14.44 30.84
N PHE A 12 -3.80 -15.46 30.18
CA PHE A 12 -3.49 -15.75 28.76
C PHE A 12 -4.17 -14.79 27.79
N VAL A 13 -5.36 -14.28 28.11
CA VAL A 13 -6.09 -13.31 27.28
C VAL A 13 -5.40 -11.93 27.26
N SER A 14 -4.79 -11.52 28.36
CA SER A 14 -4.10 -10.21 28.45
C SER A 14 -2.81 -10.14 27.63
N PHE A 15 -2.15 -11.27 27.35
CA PHE A 15 -0.88 -11.29 26.61
C PHE A 15 -1.05 -11.03 25.10
N SER A 16 -2.19 -11.43 24.53
CA SER A 16 -2.46 -11.28 23.10
C SER A 16 -2.73 -9.82 22.68
N PHE A 17 -3.34 -9.01 23.53
CA PHE A 17 -3.60 -7.59 23.25
C PHE A 17 -2.32 -6.74 23.24
N SER A 18 -1.37 -7.03 24.10
CA SER A 18 -0.11 -6.29 24.21
C SER A 18 0.78 -6.46 22.97
N LEU A 19 0.79 -7.65 22.35
CA LEU A 19 1.61 -7.94 21.19
C LEU A 19 1.12 -7.20 19.94
N SER A 20 -0.18 -7.17 19.72
CA SER A 20 -0.80 -6.47 18.57
C SER A 20 -0.64 -4.96 18.64
N ALA A 21 -0.76 -4.36 19.84
CA ALA A 21 -0.54 -2.92 20.05
C ALA A 21 0.91 -2.53 19.77
N ASN A 22 1.87 -3.35 20.18
CA ASN A 22 3.29 -3.13 19.93
C ASN A 22 3.62 -3.15 18.42
N GLN A 23 3.09 -4.11 17.66
CA GLN A 23 3.33 -4.20 16.21
C GLN A 23 2.77 -3.01 15.44
N LYS A 24 1.55 -2.56 15.76
CA LYS A 24 0.99 -1.34 15.16
C LYS A 24 1.86 -0.11 15.44
N SER A 25 2.32 0.05 16.68
CA SER A 25 3.20 1.15 17.08
C SER A 25 4.51 1.15 16.30
N GLN A 26 5.13 -0.01 16.12
CA GLN A 26 6.35 -0.16 15.34
C GLN A 26 6.14 0.16 13.86
N ILE A 27 5.06 -0.31 13.23
CA ILE A 27 4.68 0.04 11.85
C ILE A 27 4.47 1.54 11.72
N ILE A 28 3.78 2.18 12.66
CA ILE A 28 3.55 3.64 12.68
C ILE A 28 4.88 4.39 12.71
N THR A 29 5.81 3.97 13.57
CA THR A 29 7.14 4.58 13.68
C THR A 29 7.89 4.45 12.35
N GLN A 30 7.87 3.27 11.73
CA GLN A 30 8.54 3.03 10.45
C GLN A 30 7.93 3.87 9.32
N LEU A 31 6.60 3.94 9.22
CA LEU A 31 5.91 4.75 8.24
C LEU A 31 6.17 6.25 8.41
N ASN A 32 6.27 6.74 9.65
CA ASN A 32 6.59 8.15 9.91
C ASN A 32 7.98 8.53 9.38
N ASN A 33 8.94 7.61 9.45
CA ASN A 33 10.31 7.79 8.96
C ASN A 33 10.47 7.50 7.45
N LEU A 34 9.41 7.06 6.77
CA LEU A 34 9.45 6.70 5.36
C LEU A 34 9.08 7.91 4.50
N ASN A 35 10.00 8.38 3.65
CA ASN A 35 9.76 9.51 2.75
C ASN A 35 9.59 9.07 1.30
N SER A 36 10.29 8.02 0.89
CA SER A 36 10.21 7.49 -0.47
C SER A 36 10.44 5.98 -0.50
N LEU A 37 9.97 5.35 -1.59
CA LEU A 37 10.18 3.93 -1.89
C LEU A 37 10.49 3.76 -3.36
N GLU A 38 11.48 2.91 -3.66
CA GLU A 38 11.61 2.25 -4.95
C GLU A 38 11.25 0.78 -4.80
N PHE A 39 10.42 0.25 -5.69
CA PHE A 39 9.97 -1.13 -5.59
C PHE A 39 9.56 -1.72 -6.95
N THR A 40 9.69 -3.02 -7.09
CA THR A 40 9.00 -3.78 -8.14
C THR A 40 7.63 -4.21 -7.63
N PHE A 41 6.69 -4.42 -8.56
CA PHE A 41 5.36 -4.87 -8.21
C PHE A 41 4.82 -5.97 -9.12
N THR A 42 3.89 -6.70 -8.57
CA THR A 42 2.98 -7.59 -9.30
C THR A 42 1.56 -7.21 -8.91
N GLN A 43 0.72 -6.93 -9.91
CA GLN A 43 -0.67 -6.55 -9.73
C GLN A 43 -1.56 -7.55 -10.47
N LEU A 44 -2.55 -8.08 -9.77
CA LEU A 44 -3.61 -8.90 -10.35
C LEU A 44 -4.91 -8.10 -10.27
N ILE A 45 -5.49 -7.79 -11.42
CA ILE A 45 -6.82 -7.15 -11.54
C ILE A 45 -7.75 -8.19 -12.12
N ASN A 46 -8.65 -8.73 -11.30
CA ASN A 46 -9.40 -9.94 -11.62
C ASN A 46 -8.43 -11.07 -12.02
N GLU A 47 -8.38 -11.44 -13.30
CA GLU A 47 -7.48 -12.48 -13.83
C GLU A 47 -6.27 -11.92 -14.59
N LYS A 48 -6.20 -10.60 -14.78
CA LYS A 48 -5.12 -9.95 -15.54
C LYS A 48 -3.92 -9.65 -14.66
N LEU A 49 -2.81 -10.29 -14.96
CA LEU A 49 -1.53 -10.08 -14.28
C LEU A 49 -0.75 -8.96 -14.97
N GLU A 50 -0.30 -7.99 -14.19
CA GLU A 50 0.59 -6.91 -14.62
C GLU A 50 1.81 -6.85 -13.69
N LYS A 51 2.98 -6.45 -14.23
CA LYS A 51 4.23 -6.28 -13.47
C LYS A 51 4.88 -4.97 -13.86
N GLY A 52 5.72 -4.44 -12.98
CA GLY A 52 6.47 -3.23 -13.25
C GLY A 52 7.35 -2.82 -12.09
N SER A 53 7.87 -1.59 -12.18
CA SER A 53 8.61 -0.91 -11.13
C SER A 53 7.99 0.44 -10.84
N CYS A 54 8.10 0.90 -9.60
CA CYS A 54 7.57 2.18 -9.18
C CYS A 54 8.55 2.95 -8.31
N LEU A 55 8.47 4.27 -8.43
CA LEU A 55 9.03 5.25 -7.51
C LEU A 55 7.87 5.93 -6.80
N LEU A 56 7.88 5.93 -5.47
CA LEU A 56 6.90 6.60 -4.62
C LEU A 56 7.61 7.65 -3.78
N GLU A 57 7.08 8.87 -3.74
CA GLU A 57 7.52 9.93 -2.83
C GLU A 57 6.30 10.48 -2.09
N PHE A 58 6.31 10.39 -0.77
CA PHE A 58 5.25 10.94 0.07
C PHE A 58 5.35 12.46 0.20
N PRO A 59 4.21 13.17 0.19
CA PRO A 59 2.88 12.67 -0.10
C PRO A 59 2.55 12.71 -1.60
N GLY A 60 1.76 11.73 -2.06
CA GLY A 60 0.97 11.85 -3.28
C GLY A 60 1.72 11.84 -4.62
N LYS A 61 2.97 11.39 -4.67
CA LYS A 61 3.72 11.27 -5.92
C LYS A 61 4.09 9.81 -6.19
N LEU A 62 3.73 9.31 -7.36
CA LEU A 62 4.02 7.96 -7.81
C LEU A 62 4.37 7.99 -9.30
N LYS A 63 5.40 7.25 -9.69
CA LYS A 63 5.70 6.94 -11.07
C LYS A 63 5.90 5.44 -11.19
N CYS A 64 5.13 4.78 -12.07
CA CYS A 64 5.28 3.36 -12.35
C CYS A 64 5.51 3.13 -13.83
N GLU A 65 6.44 2.25 -14.14
CA GLU A 65 6.70 1.72 -15.48
C GLU A 65 6.28 0.26 -15.51
N TYR A 66 5.36 -0.08 -16.43
CA TYR A 66 4.84 -1.43 -16.58
C TYR A 66 5.65 -2.22 -17.60
N PHE A 67 5.89 -3.49 -17.31
CA PHE A 67 6.61 -4.41 -18.21
C PHE A 67 5.64 -5.03 -19.20
N ASP A 68 4.99 -4.20 -19.99
CA ASP A 68 4.02 -4.60 -21.00
C ASP A 68 4.42 -4.15 -22.41
N ASN A 69 3.79 -4.74 -23.43
CA ASN A 69 4.08 -4.42 -24.83
C ASN A 69 3.65 -3.00 -25.24
N LYS A 70 2.86 -2.31 -24.43
CA LYS A 70 2.41 -0.94 -24.67
C LYS A 70 3.35 0.10 -24.07
N GLN A 71 4.33 -0.35 -23.29
CA GLN A 71 5.23 0.50 -22.51
C GLN A 71 4.43 1.49 -21.68
N LYS A 72 3.47 0.95 -20.90
CA LYS A 72 2.59 1.76 -20.08
C LYS A 72 3.39 2.42 -18.96
N GLU A 73 3.22 3.74 -18.81
CA GLU A 73 3.72 4.53 -17.71
C GLU A 73 2.55 5.18 -16.97
N LEU A 74 2.56 5.13 -15.65
CA LEU A 74 1.58 5.78 -14.79
C LEU A 74 2.31 6.80 -13.94
N ILE A 75 1.87 8.06 -13.96
CA ILE A 75 2.41 9.12 -13.12
C ILE A 75 1.26 9.74 -12.32
N ILE A 76 1.44 9.78 -11.01
CA ILE A 76 0.59 10.53 -10.09
C ILE A 76 1.40 11.68 -9.52
N ASN A 77 0.83 12.87 -9.56
CA ASN A 77 1.37 14.04 -8.91
C ASN A 77 0.23 14.77 -8.20
N ASN A 78 0.13 14.56 -6.90
CA ASN A 78 -0.92 15.08 -6.04
C ASN A 78 -2.35 14.74 -6.54
N LYS A 79 -2.99 15.63 -7.30
CA LYS A 79 -4.40 15.50 -7.71
C LYS A 79 -4.59 14.91 -9.09
N ARG A 80 -3.52 14.72 -9.85
CA ARG A 80 -3.54 14.27 -11.25
C ARG A 80 -2.94 12.90 -11.41
N LEU A 81 -3.64 12.04 -12.14
CA LEU A 81 -3.16 10.76 -12.62
C LEU A 81 -3.05 10.83 -14.15
N ALA A 82 -1.88 10.54 -14.69
CA ALA A 82 -1.65 10.38 -16.12
C ALA A 82 -1.24 8.94 -16.41
N ILE A 83 -1.85 8.33 -17.42
CA ILE A 83 -1.49 7.01 -17.94
C ILE A 83 -1.06 7.18 -19.38
N THR A 84 0.21 6.94 -19.67
CA THR A 84 0.79 7.04 -21.00
C THR A 84 1.09 5.65 -21.56
N GLN A 85 0.63 5.39 -22.77
CA GLN A 85 1.03 4.24 -23.59
C GLN A 85 2.11 4.74 -24.56
N LYS A 86 3.38 4.64 -24.17
CA LYS A 86 4.53 5.24 -24.92
C LYS A 86 4.59 4.72 -26.36
N LYS A 87 4.32 3.43 -26.57
CA LYS A 87 4.29 2.82 -27.91
C LYS A 87 3.34 3.52 -28.90
N TYR A 88 2.25 4.06 -28.39
CA TYR A 88 1.20 4.70 -29.21
C TYR A 88 1.21 6.22 -29.09
N ASN A 89 2.11 6.79 -28.29
CA ASN A 89 2.17 8.21 -27.95
C ASN A 89 0.81 8.76 -27.48
N LYS A 90 0.10 7.99 -26.65
CA LYS A 90 -1.23 8.34 -26.12
C LYS A 90 -1.18 8.49 -24.61
N THR A 91 -1.66 9.63 -24.11
CA THR A 91 -1.79 9.92 -22.68
C THR A 91 -3.24 10.16 -22.30
N TYR A 92 -3.67 9.57 -21.20
CA TYR A 92 -4.99 9.73 -20.60
C TYR A 92 -4.84 10.34 -19.22
N HIS A 93 -5.66 11.34 -18.90
CA HIS A 93 -5.65 12.03 -17.62
C HIS A 93 -6.91 11.72 -16.81
N TYR A 94 -6.73 11.46 -15.52
CA TYR A 94 -7.81 11.12 -14.61
C TYR A 94 -7.65 11.88 -13.28
N PRO A 95 -8.74 12.22 -12.59
CA PRO A 95 -8.67 12.70 -11.22
C PRO A 95 -8.25 11.55 -10.29
N ILE A 96 -7.28 11.79 -9.40
CA ILE A 96 -6.81 10.78 -8.46
C ILE A 96 -7.88 10.37 -7.45
N SER A 97 -8.87 11.23 -7.19
CA SER A 97 -9.96 10.96 -6.25
C SER A 97 -10.75 9.68 -6.55
N LYS A 98 -10.70 9.22 -7.80
CA LYS A 98 -11.32 7.97 -8.25
C LYS A 98 -10.35 6.78 -8.26
N SER A 99 -9.10 6.98 -7.86
CA SER A 99 -8.08 5.93 -7.89
C SER A 99 -8.02 5.20 -6.56
N PRO A 100 -7.99 3.85 -6.57
CA PRO A 100 -7.78 3.05 -5.37
C PRO A 100 -6.40 3.28 -4.73
N PHE A 101 -5.43 3.83 -5.47
CA PHE A 101 -4.12 4.18 -4.93
C PHE A 101 -4.15 5.32 -3.91
N LEU A 102 -5.22 6.11 -3.84
CA LEU A 102 -5.31 7.27 -2.95
C LEU A 102 -4.96 6.91 -1.49
N ASN A 103 -5.46 5.78 -1.00
CA ASN A 103 -5.24 5.35 0.38
C ASN A 103 -3.79 4.96 0.70
N ILE A 104 -3.00 4.62 -0.33
CA ILE A 104 -1.60 4.20 -0.16
C ILE A 104 -0.63 5.36 -0.42
N LEU A 105 -1.02 6.32 -1.28
CA LEU A 105 -0.18 7.46 -1.66
C LEU A 105 -0.05 8.54 -0.58
N TYR A 106 -0.96 8.55 0.37
CA TYR A 106 -0.95 9.53 1.46
C TYR A 106 -0.64 8.84 2.79
N LYS A 107 0.47 9.24 3.39
CA LYS A 107 0.96 8.67 4.65
C LYS A 107 -0.10 8.70 5.74
N ASP A 108 -0.86 9.80 5.85
CA ASP A 108 -1.91 9.95 6.85
C ASP A 108 -3.02 8.89 6.71
N LYS A 109 -3.40 8.57 5.46
CA LYS A 109 -4.38 7.51 5.18
C LYS A 109 -3.83 6.12 5.53
N LEU A 110 -2.57 5.86 5.21
CA LEU A 110 -1.92 4.61 5.56
C LEU A 110 -1.79 4.46 7.09
N LEU A 111 -1.44 5.54 7.79
CA LEU A 111 -1.40 5.58 9.26
C LEU A 111 -2.78 5.38 9.89
N GLU A 112 -3.85 5.93 9.30
CA GLU A 112 -5.23 5.70 9.71
C GLU A 112 -5.59 4.21 9.61
N ILE A 113 -5.26 3.56 8.49
CA ILE A 113 -5.46 2.11 8.29
C ILE A 113 -4.73 1.31 9.37
N VAL A 114 -3.48 1.66 9.68
CA VAL A 114 -2.71 0.95 10.71
C VAL A 114 -3.31 1.14 12.10
N LYS A 115 -3.74 2.34 12.45
CA LYS A 115 -4.33 2.65 13.78
C LYS A 115 -5.66 1.95 13.96
N SER A 116 -6.57 2.06 12.99
CA SER A 116 -7.98 1.67 13.12
C SER A 116 -8.29 0.28 12.58
N GLY A 117 -7.47 -0.27 11.66
CA GLY A 117 -7.69 -1.56 11.04
C GLY A 117 -7.60 -2.71 12.06
N LYS A 118 -8.40 -3.76 11.85
CA LYS A 118 -8.28 -5.03 12.58
C LYS A 118 -6.98 -5.71 12.17
N LEU A 119 -6.15 -6.09 13.14
CA LEU A 119 -4.87 -6.75 12.90
C LEU A 119 -5.06 -8.27 12.94
N GLU A 120 -4.57 -8.94 11.91
CA GLU A 120 -4.46 -10.39 11.82
C GLU A 120 -3.00 -10.78 11.53
N LEU A 121 -2.51 -11.83 12.18
CA LEU A 121 -1.13 -12.30 12.06
C LEU A 121 -1.09 -13.66 11.37
N THR A 122 -0.15 -13.80 10.43
CA THR A 122 0.29 -15.08 9.91
C THR A 122 1.76 -15.30 10.29
N GLU A 123 2.35 -16.40 9.87
CA GLU A 123 3.79 -16.64 10.10
C GLU A 123 4.69 -15.59 9.44
N GLN A 124 4.31 -15.08 8.27
CA GLN A 124 5.12 -14.19 7.45
C GLN A 124 4.59 -12.77 7.36
N LEU A 125 3.28 -12.55 7.55
CA LEU A 125 2.63 -11.28 7.29
C LEU A 125 1.82 -10.78 8.49
N ILE A 126 1.77 -9.45 8.60
CA ILE A 126 0.78 -8.70 9.35
C ILE A 126 -0.24 -8.20 8.35
N LYS A 127 -1.50 -8.59 8.50
CA LYS A 127 -2.63 -8.11 7.70
C LYS A 127 -3.43 -7.12 8.52
N LEU A 128 -3.69 -5.96 7.96
CA LEU A 128 -4.58 -4.94 8.52
C LEU A 128 -5.82 -4.86 7.64
N ILE A 129 -6.97 -5.13 8.23
CA ILE A 129 -8.29 -5.07 7.58
C ILE A 129 -8.94 -3.76 8.01
N TYR A 130 -9.17 -2.87 7.07
CA TYR A 130 -9.80 -1.58 7.29
C TYR A 130 -11.10 -1.50 6.48
N LEU A 131 -12.18 -1.17 7.18
CA LEU A 131 -13.51 -0.99 6.58
C LEU A 131 -13.77 0.52 6.44
N SER A 132 -13.88 0.98 5.21
CA SER A 132 -14.38 2.30 4.84
C SER A 132 -15.61 2.13 3.94
N GLU A 133 -15.69 2.82 2.82
CA GLU A 133 -16.71 2.53 1.80
C GLU A 133 -16.53 1.13 1.20
N ASN A 134 -15.28 0.67 1.09
CA ASN A 134 -14.91 -0.69 0.68
C ASN A 134 -13.88 -1.26 1.67
N GLU A 135 -13.79 -2.59 1.72
CA GLU A 135 -12.77 -3.27 2.49
C GLU A 135 -11.38 -3.08 1.85
N ILE A 136 -10.44 -2.60 2.66
CA ILE A 136 -9.03 -2.47 2.30
C ILE A 136 -8.22 -3.41 3.19
N ASN A 137 -7.47 -4.31 2.59
CA ASN A 137 -6.51 -5.15 3.28
C ASN A 137 -5.10 -4.67 2.96
N VAL A 138 -4.30 -4.27 3.96
CA VAL A 138 -2.90 -3.88 3.80
C VAL A 138 -2.01 -4.90 4.47
N PHE A 139 -0.94 -5.28 3.79
CA PHE A 139 -0.01 -6.33 4.23
C PHE A 139 1.36 -5.74 4.52
N PHE A 140 1.92 -6.12 5.67
CA PHE A 140 3.28 -5.80 6.06
C PHE A 140 4.05 -7.10 6.33
N ASP A 141 5.34 -7.09 6.08
CA ASP A 141 6.23 -8.17 6.48
C ASP A 141 6.31 -8.25 8.00
N ARG A 142 6.20 -9.45 8.56
CA ARG A 142 6.16 -9.61 10.01
C ARG A 142 7.51 -9.36 10.70
N LYS A 143 8.63 -9.58 9.98
CA LYS A 143 9.98 -9.41 10.53
C LYS A 143 10.51 -8.00 10.32
N THR A 144 10.38 -7.49 9.08
CA THR A 144 10.92 -6.18 8.71
C THR A 144 9.93 -5.04 8.90
N LEU A 145 8.63 -5.34 9.05
CA LEU A 145 7.51 -4.41 9.10
C LEU A 145 7.35 -3.56 7.84
N ASP A 146 7.94 -4.00 6.74
CA ASP A 146 7.87 -3.34 5.45
C ASP A 146 6.52 -3.58 4.78
N LEU A 147 6.02 -2.58 4.07
CA LEU A 147 4.84 -2.73 3.24
C LEU A 147 5.08 -3.81 2.18
N LYS A 148 4.19 -4.79 2.10
CA LYS A 148 4.23 -5.90 1.13
C LYS A 148 3.16 -5.80 0.06
N GLY A 149 2.12 -5.00 0.29
CA GLY A 149 1.06 -4.83 -0.68
C GLY A 149 -0.29 -4.52 -0.07
N TRP A 150 -1.30 -4.58 -0.91
CA TRP A 150 -2.70 -4.37 -0.50
C TRP A 150 -3.67 -5.13 -1.40
N LYS A 151 -4.86 -5.32 -0.88
CA LYS A 151 -6.01 -5.87 -1.59
C LYS A 151 -7.19 -4.95 -1.42
N ILE A 152 -7.84 -4.59 -2.52
CA ILE A 152 -8.99 -3.69 -2.54
C ILE A 152 -9.99 -4.13 -3.60
N ILE A 153 -11.25 -3.76 -3.42
CA ILE A 153 -12.26 -3.79 -4.46
C ILE A 153 -12.47 -2.35 -4.92
N ASP A 154 -12.31 -2.07 -6.21
CA ASP A 154 -12.51 -0.73 -6.74
C ASP A 154 -14.00 -0.41 -6.98
N GLN A 155 -14.29 0.85 -7.36
CA GLN A 155 -15.64 1.31 -7.65
C GLN A 155 -16.35 0.58 -8.82
N TYR A 156 -15.61 -0.17 -9.64
CA TYR A 156 -16.12 -0.99 -10.74
C TYR A 156 -16.22 -2.47 -10.36
N ASN A 157 -16.11 -2.79 -9.09
CA ASN A 157 -16.12 -4.15 -8.52
C ASN A 157 -14.94 -5.03 -9.01
N ASN A 158 -13.83 -4.43 -9.41
CA ASN A 158 -12.62 -5.18 -9.72
C ASN A 158 -11.88 -5.55 -8.43
N ASN A 159 -11.50 -6.81 -8.33
CA ASN A 159 -10.65 -7.29 -7.24
C ASN A 159 -9.19 -7.00 -7.63
N ILE A 160 -8.56 -6.06 -6.92
CA ILE A 160 -7.18 -5.65 -7.15
C ILE A 160 -6.33 -6.21 -6.02
N ASN A 161 -5.38 -7.07 -6.37
CA ASN A 161 -4.36 -7.57 -5.47
C ASN A 161 -3.00 -7.06 -5.95
N PHE A 162 -2.36 -6.22 -5.13
CA PHE A 162 -1.09 -5.59 -5.43
C PHE A 162 -0.04 -6.07 -4.43
N SER A 163 1.02 -6.67 -4.94
CA SER A 163 2.18 -7.11 -4.15
C SER A 163 3.40 -6.32 -4.57
N LEU A 164 4.23 -5.92 -3.62
CA LEU A 164 5.45 -5.17 -3.90
C LEU A 164 6.68 -5.79 -3.23
N ASN A 165 7.83 -5.57 -3.87
CA ASN A 165 9.13 -5.89 -3.31
C ASN A 165 9.99 -4.62 -3.30
N ILE A 166 10.32 -4.14 -2.10
CA ILE A 166 11.08 -2.90 -1.90
C ILE A 166 12.52 -3.13 -2.34
N ILE A 167 13.03 -2.20 -3.16
CA ILE A 167 14.43 -2.13 -3.61
C ILE A 167 15.20 -1.17 -2.70
N SER A 168 14.65 0.04 -2.49
CA SER A 168 15.28 1.05 -1.66
C SER A 168 14.26 1.93 -0.91
N LYS A 169 14.72 2.63 0.11
CA LYS A 169 13.91 3.52 0.96
C LYS A 169 14.64 4.84 1.16
N ASN A 170 13.85 5.92 1.21
CA ASN A 170 14.32 7.26 1.55
C ASN A 170 15.34 7.86 0.58
N ASP A 171 15.34 7.39 -0.68
CA ASP A 171 16.15 7.99 -1.73
C ASP A 171 15.54 9.33 -2.17
N ALA A 172 16.41 10.26 -2.53
CA ALA A 172 16.01 11.53 -3.09
C ALA A 172 15.86 11.40 -4.63
N TYR A 173 14.73 11.83 -5.16
CA TYR A 173 14.48 11.80 -6.60
C TYR A 173 14.79 13.15 -7.26
N LYS A 174 15.23 13.11 -8.51
CA LYS A 174 15.53 14.31 -9.29
C LYS A 174 14.27 15.17 -9.49
N LYS A 175 14.46 16.49 -9.56
CA LYS A 175 13.37 17.42 -9.91
C LYS A 175 12.78 17.02 -11.27
N GLY A 176 11.46 16.87 -11.33
CA GLY A 176 10.75 16.48 -12.55
C GLY A 176 10.45 14.98 -12.70
N THR A 177 10.99 14.09 -11.83
CA THR A 177 10.71 12.64 -11.88
C THR A 177 9.22 12.34 -11.96
N PHE A 178 8.39 13.09 -11.25
CA PHE A 178 6.94 12.93 -11.18
C PHE A 178 6.17 13.96 -12.01
N LYS A 179 6.81 14.58 -13.02
CA LYS A 179 6.11 15.53 -13.90
C LYS A 179 5.11 14.76 -14.77
N THR A 180 3.81 15.06 -14.65
CA THR A 180 2.79 14.54 -15.56
C THR A 180 2.96 15.18 -16.95
N PRO A 181 2.76 14.42 -18.05
CA PRO A 181 2.68 14.99 -19.39
C PRO A 181 1.62 16.11 -19.45
N ASP A 182 1.86 17.09 -20.33
CA ASP A 182 0.90 18.18 -20.52
C ASP A 182 -0.39 17.64 -21.18
N ILE A 183 -1.50 18.31 -20.93
CA ILE A 183 -2.78 18.03 -21.58
C ILE A 183 -2.73 18.72 -22.93
N ASN A 184 -2.63 17.95 -24.01
CA ASN A 184 -2.74 18.47 -25.39
C ASN A 184 -4.19 18.70 -25.77
#